data_772c6e5bae1fdc341be2cbad67086eba
#
_entry.id   772c6e5bae1fdc341be2cbad67086eba
#
_cell.length_a   1.000
_cell.length_b   1.000
_cell.length_c   1.000
_cell.angle_alpha   90.00
_cell.angle_beta   90.00
_cell.angle_gamma   90.00
#
_symmetry.space_group_name_H-M   'P 1'
#
loop_
_entity.id
_entity.type
_entity.pdbx_description
1 polymer ?
#
loop_
_entity_poly.entity_id
_entity_poly.type
_entity_poly.pdbx_seq_one_letter_code
_entity_poly.pdbx_strand_id
1 'polypeptide(L)'
;MSNTWFRLRRGFFLSFFPSDTPHYENVPFEVPESWVWCRLDDIVCELKYGTSEKSSSVGKIAVLRMGNITNVGTIDYSNLVYSSNDEDIEQYSLEKNDLLFNRTNSSEWVGKTAIYKEEQPAIYAGYLIRIKPLLISPDYLNTVMNSGYYRDWCYDVKTDAVNQSNINAQKLSQLMIPIPPLKEQERIVAEMDKWISLIDIVKNGKGDLLTVIKQAKSKILDLAIHGQLVPQDPNDEPPIELLKRINPDFTPCDNGHYTQLPDGWCYATIKEVFIINPKNKADDDVEVGFVPMANITDGYNNTFKYETKQWGKIKTGFTHFANGDIAVAKISPCLENRKSVVLKGLPNGIGVGTTELHVFRPLFLDVQYGLYFFKSDYFISQCVGSFNGVVGQQRVSKNIIENMIIAIPPINEQKRIACAVHKIFAKLDMIMESL
;
A
#
# COMPACT_ATOMS: atom_id res chain seq x y z
N MET A 1 -48.99 7.89 6.04
CA MET A 1 -48.18 9.12 5.90
C MET A 1 -47.96 9.68 7.30
N SER A 2 -46.89 9.29 7.94
CA SER A 2 -46.47 9.87 9.23
C SER A 2 -45.03 10.34 9.07
N ASN A 3 -44.87 11.66 8.95
CA ASN A 3 -43.55 12.33 8.96
C ASN A 3 -42.99 12.29 10.38
N THR A 4 -42.07 11.40 10.64
CA THR A 4 -41.30 11.41 11.87
C THR A 4 -40.03 12.26 11.65
N TRP A 5 -40.12 13.52 12.10
CA TRP A 5 -38.99 14.44 12.11
C TRP A 5 -38.08 14.08 13.28
N PHE A 6 -36.89 13.61 13.02
CA PHE A 6 -35.83 13.48 14.01
C PHE A 6 -35.29 14.89 14.36
N ARG A 7 -35.47 15.29 15.60
CA ARG A 7 -34.89 16.52 16.16
C ARG A 7 -33.41 16.26 16.43
N LEU A 8 -32.54 16.69 15.54
CA LEU A 8 -31.10 16.78 15.80
C LEU A 8 -30.87 17.76 16.96
N ARG A 9 -30.12 17.33 17.98
CA ARG A 9 -29.64 18.18 19.07
C ARG A 9 -28.70 19.24 18.47
N ARG A 10 -29.10 20.52 18.60
CA ARG A 10 -28.54 21.74 18.05
C ARG A 10 -28.91 21.96 16.58
N GLY A 11 -29.83 22.90 16.37
CA GLY A 11 -30.39 23.27 15.09
C GLY A 11 -29.38 23.79 14.08
N PHE A 12 -28.78 22.91 13.33
CA PHE A 12 -28.05 23.19 12.11
C PHE A 12 -28.66 22.39 10.98
N PHE A 13 -29.30 23.09 10.06
CA PHE A 13 -29.55 22.59 8.71
C PHE A 13 -28.22 22.58 7.99
N LEU A 14 -27.61 21.42 7.78
CA LEU A 14 -26.48 21.27 6.87
C LEU A 14 -27.00 21.20 5.43
N SER A 15 -27.11 22.36 4.79
CA SER A 15 -27.02 22.40 3.33
C SER A 15 -25.53 22.35 3.00
N PHE A 16 -25.04 21.23 2.50
CA PHE A 16 -23.67 21.12 2.00
C PHE A 16 -23.50 22.00 0.76
N PHE A 17 -23.10 23.23 0.95
CA PHE A 17 -22.40 24.04 -0.07
C PHE A 17 -20.90 23.87 0.13
N PRO A 18 -20.09 23.77 -0.94
CA PRO A 18 -18.65 23.57 -0.85
C PRO A 18 -17.86 24.66 -0.09
N SER A 19 -18.52 25.76 0.30
CA SER A 19 -17.93 26.89 1.01
C SER A 19 -18.05 26.84 2.54
N ASP A 20 -18.79 25.86 3.11
CA ASP A 20 -19.11 25.83 4.56
C ASP A 20 -18.41 24.69 5.31
N THR A 21 -17.32 24.16 4.78
CA THR A 21 -16.47 23.18 5.48
C THR A 21 -15.82 23.87 6.68
N PRO A 22 -15.95 23.36 7.93
CA PRO A 22 -15.23 23.90 9.06
C PRO A 22 -13.73 23.80 8.80
N HIS A 23 -13.06 24.93 8.60
CA HIS A 23 -11.61 24.96 8.56
C HIS A 23 -11.09 24.85 10.00
N TYR A 24 -10.55 23.69 10.33
CA TYR A 24 -9.80 23.51 11.57
C TYR A 24 -8.38 24.09 11.38
N GLU A 25 -7.98 25.04 12.24
CA GLU A 25 -6.65 25.69 12.16
C GLU A 25 -5.49 24.71 12.44
N ASN A 26 -5.77 23.62 13.15
CA ASN A 26 -4.77 22.61 13.53
C ASN A 26 -5.29 21.21 13.17
N VAL A 27 -5.01 20.77 11.95
CA VAL A 27 -5.26 19.39 11.50
C VAL A 27 -4.04 18.50 11.76
N PRO A 28 -4.23 17.20 12.05
CA PRO A 28 -3.13 16.29 12.38
C PRO A 28 -2.10 16.13 11.27
N PHE A 29 -2.53 16.16 10.02
CA PHE A 29 -1.69 16.08 8.81
C PHE A 29 -2.48 16.59 7.60
N GLU A 30 -1.77 16.87 6.50
CA GLU A 30 -2.40 17.29 5.25
C GLU A 30 -3.12 16.12 4.59
N VAL A 31 -4.30 16.40 4.04
CA VAL A 31 -5.13 15.45 3.28
C VAL A 31 -5.40 16.01 1.88
N PRO A 32 -5.74 15.17 0.88
CA PRO A 32 -6.14 15.64 -0.45
C PRO A 32 -7.26 16.69 -0.39
N GLU A 33 -7.29 17.62 -1.33
CA GLU A 33 -8.30 18.72 -1.39
C GLU A 33 -9.75 18.22 -1.36
N SER A 34 -10.02 17.02 -1.88
CA SER A 34 -11.34 16.39 -1.86
C SER A 34 -11.74 15.80 -0.51
N TRP A 35 -10.83 15.78 0.47
CA TRP A 35 -11.09 15.28 1.80
C TRP A 35 -11.37 16.41 2.77
N VAL A 36 -12.12 16.12 3.84
CA VAL A 36 -12.40 17.07 4.90
C VAL A 36 -12.09 16.47 6.27
N TRP A 37 -11.67 17.30 7.21
CA TRP A 37 -11.54 16.89 8.61
C TRP A 37 -12.84 17.14 9.34
N CYS A 38 -13.31 16.17 10.15
CA CYS A 38 -14.43 16.32 11.05
C CYS A 38 -14.08 15.76 12.43
N ARG A 39 -14.73 16.27 13.48
CA ARG A 39 -14.68 15.60 14.78
C ARG A 39 -15.59 14.37 14.77
N LEU A 40 -15.23 13.37 15.56
CA LEU A 40 -16.06 12.18 15.68
C LEU A 40 -17.51 12.52 16.08
N ASP A 41 -17.71 13.50 16.95
CA ASP A 41 -19.04 13.96 17.40
C ASP A 41 -19.91 14.49 16.25
N ASP A 42 -19.30 14.99 15.19
CA ASP A 42 -20.01 15.58 14.04
C ASP A 42 -20.55 14.51 13.07
N ILE A 43 -20.00 13.31 13.13
CA ILE A 43 -20.29 12.22 12.16
C ILE A 43 -20.91 10.98 12.78
N VAL A 44 -21.22 11.01 14.07
CA VAL A 44 -21.91 9.93 14.79
C VAL A 44 -23.17 10.45 15.47
N CYS A 45 -24.16 9.60 15.66
CA CYS A 45 -25.38 9.99 16.36
C CYS A 45 -25.34 9.64 17.86
N GLU A 46 -24.44 8.78 18.29
CA GLU A 46 -24.37 8.36 19.69
C GLU A 46 -22.95 7.90 20.10
N LEU A 47 -22.58 8.32 21.31
CA LEU A 47 -21.46 7.76 22.09
C LEU A 47 -22.01 7.32 23.45
N LYS A 48 -22.27 6.01 23.63
CA LYS A 48 -22.96 5.47 24.82
C LYS A 48 -22.12 4.43 25.54
N TYR A 49 -21.98 4.59 26.85
CA TYR A 49 -21.37 3.56 27.73
C TYR A 49 -22.28 2.33 27.82
N GLY A 50 -21.66 1.15 27.96
CA GLY A 50 -22.39 -0.10 28.17
C GLY A 50 -22.85 -0.33 29.60
N THR A 51 -23.40 -1.55 29.84
CA THR A 51 -23.92 -1.94 31.15
C THR A 51 -22.84 -2.06 32.20
N SER A 52 -23.18 -1.65 33.43
CA SER A 52 -22.35 -1.85 34.62
C SER A 52 -22.72 -3.13 35.39
N GLU A 53 -23.74 -3.85 34.96
CA GLU A 53 -24.21 -5.06 35.60
C GLU A 53 -23.20 -6.21 35.45
N LYS A 54 -23.16 -7.09 36.45
CA LYS A 54 -22.26 -8.25 36.43
C LYS A 54 -22.80 -9.33 35.48
N SER A 55 -21.96 -9.72 34.55
CA SER A 55 -22.25 -10.82 33.63
C SER A 55 -22.05 -12.19 34.31
N SER A 56 -22.74 -13.20 33.79
CA SER A 56 -22.66 -14.59 34.22
C SER A 56 -22.12 -15.50 33.11
N SER A 57 -21.83 -16.79 33.46
CA SER A 57 -21.40 -17.78 32.46
C SER A 57 -22.53 -18.27 31.55
N VAL A 58 -23.79 -18.00 31.91
CA VAL A 58 -24.99 -18.38 31.16
C VAL A 58 -26.00 -17.22 31.19
N GLY A 59 -26.81 -17.06 30.17
CA GLY A 59 -27.83 -16.01 30.09
C GLY A 59 -28.52 -15.95 28.73
N LYS A 60 -29.40 -14.96 28.58
CA LYS A 60 -30.25 -14.78 27.38
C LYS A 60 -29.48 -14.18 26.20
N ILE A 61 -28.50 -13.32 26.49
CA ILE A 61 -27.75 -12.57 25.45
C ILE A 61 -26.28 -12.47 25.81
N ALA A 62 -25.41 -12.49 24.80
CA ALA A 62 -23.98 -12.31 24.99
C ALA A 62 -23.63 -10.87 25.42
N VAL A 63 -22.63 -10.72 26.30
CA VAL A 63 -22.10 -9.44 26.74
C VAL A 63 -20.67 -9.30 26.25
N LEU A 64 -20.43 -8.41 25.30
CA LEU A 64 -19.10 -8.11 24.78
C LEU A 64 -18.30 -7.29 25.79
N ARG A 65 -17.06 -7.70 26.02
CA ARG A 65 -16.13 -7.06 26.95
C ARG A 65 -14.86 -6.62 26.24
N MET A 66 -13.97 -5.90 26.92
CA MET A 66 -12.70 -5.44 26.38
C MET A 66 -11.84 -6.57 25.79
N GLY A 67 -11.92 -7.80 26.32
CA GLY A 67 -11.21 -8.97 25.81
C GLY A 67 -11.74 -9.50 24.48
N ASN A 68 -12.97 -9.14 24.11
CA ASN A 68 -13.58 -9.53 22.85
C ASN A 68 -13.19 -8.60 21.68
N ILE A 69 -12.56 -7.44 21.95
CA ILE A 69 -12.10 -6.51 20.92
C ILE A 69 -10.70 -6.94 20.44
N THR A 70 -10.56 -7.34 19.19
CA THR A 70 -9.29 -7.77 18.61
C THR A 70 -8.37 -6.59 18.25
N ASN A 71 -7.14 -6.87 17.85
CA ASN A 71 -6.18 -5.85 17.43
C ASN A 71 -6.34 -5.43 15.97
N VAL A 72 -7.27 -6.06 15.23
CA VAL A 72 -7.51 -5.82 13.80
C VAL A 72 -8.92 -5.28 13.52
N GLY A 73 -9.61 -4.80 14.55
CA GLY A 73 -10.91 -4.15 14.39
C GLY A 73 -12.10 -5.10 14.24
N THR A 74 -11.95 -6.35 14.68
CA THR A 74 -13.01 -7.38 14.69
C THR A 74 -13.38 -7.80 16.10
N ILE A 75 -14.48 -8.53 16.27
CA ILE A 75 -14.95 -9.06 17.54
C ILE A 75 -14.61 -10.56 17.62
N ASP A 76 -14.02 -10.97 18.75
CA ASP A 76 -13.77 -12.37 19.09
C ASP A 76 -14.89 -12.90 19.97
N TYR A 77 -15.64 -13.87 19.48
CA TYR A 77 -16.76 -14.52 20.18
C TYR A 77 -16.36 -15.81 20.91
N SER A 78 -15.07 -16.12 21.00
CA SER A 78 -14.61 -17.39 21.58
C SER A 78 -14.78 -17.49 23.10
N ASN A 79 -14.82 -16.36 23.82
CA ASN A 79 -14.90 -16.31 25.29
C ASN A 79 -15.97 -15.33 25.76
N LEU A 80 -17.22 -15.74 25.66
CA LEU A 80 -18.37 -14.91 25.99
C LEU A 80 -18.85 -15.09 27.43
N VAL A 81 -19.43 -14.03 27.94
CA VAL A 81 -20.28 -14.04 29.15
C VAL A 81 -21.66 -13.51 28.76
N TYR A 82 -22.63 -13.65 29.63
CA TYR A 82 -24.05 -13.44 29.29
C TYR A 82 -24.76 -12.60 30.35
N SER A 83 -25.85 -11.97 29.94
CA SER A 83 -26.84 -11.31 30.78
C SER A 83 -28.24 -11.90 30.51
N SER A 84 -29.10 -11.82 31.55
CA SER A 84 -30.51 -12.15 31.48
C SER A 84 -31.40 -10.98 31.90
N ASN A 85 -30.80 -9.80 32.11
CA ASN A 85 -31.50 -8.59 32.49
C ASN A 85 -32.20 -8.00 31.26
N ASP A 86 -33.54 -7.99 31.25
CA ASP A 86 -34.32 -7.54 30.11
C ASP A 86 -34.21 -6.02 29.88
N GLU A 87 -34.02 -5.21 30.93
CA GLU A 87 -33.79 -3.75 30.82
C GLU A 87 -32.45 -3.46 30.15
N ASP A 88 -31.39 -4.18 30.53
CA ASP A 88 -30.08 -4.07 29.90
C ASP A 88 -30.12 -4.52 28.44
N ILE A 89 -30.83 -5.59 28.14
CA ILE A 89 -31.01 -6.08 26.77
C ILE A 89 -31.69 -5.01 25.91
N GLU A 90 -32.76 -4.40 26.38
CA GLU A 90 -33.45 -3.33 25.63
C GLU A 90 -32.56 -2.10 25.46
N GLN A 91 -31.79 -1.74 26.50
CA GLN A 91 -31.01 -0.49 26.52
C GLN A 91 -29.69 -0.56 25.76
N TYR A 92 -29.03 -1.72 25.74
CA TYR A 92 -27.65 -1.90 25.27
C TYR A 92 -27.51 -2.86 24.09
N SER A 93 -28.60 -3.34 23.49
CA SER A 93 -28.53 -4.15 22.28
C SER A 93 -27.76 -3.43 21.17
N LEU A 94 -26.84 -4.19 20.56
CA LEU A 94 -26.05 -3.70 19.43
C LEU A 94 -26.81 -3.88 18.12
N GLU A 95 -26.64 -2.91 17.24
CA GLU A 95 -27.13 -2.95 15.86
C GLU A 95 -25.95 -3.16 14.90
N LYS A 96 -26.24 -3.77 13.76
CA LYS A 96 -25.24 -3.96 12.71
C LYS A 96 -24.52 -2.64 12.39
N ASN A 97 -23.20 -2.69 12.31
CA ASN A 97 -22.32 -1.56 12.04
C ASN A 97 -22.11 -0.58 13.21
N ASP A 98 -22.59 -0.88 14.41
CA ASP A 98 -22.10 -0.21 15.61
C ASP A 98 -20.61 -0.49 15.81
N LEU A 99 -19.83 0.50 16.24
CA LEU A 99 -18.45 0.29 16.66
C LEU A 99 -18.36 0.26 18.18
N LEU A 100 -17.50 -0.58 18.70
CA LEU A 100 -17.20 -0.71 20.13
C LEU A 100 -15.79 -0.20 20.41
N PHE A 101 -15.69 0.85 21.21
CA PHE A 101 -14.45 1.47 21.64
C PHE A 101 -14.09 1.03 23.06
N ASN A 102 -12.90 0.49 23.25
CA ASN A 102 -12.39 0.05 24.53
C ASN A 102 -11.82 1.22 25.34
N ARG A 103 -12.64 1.80 26.20
CA ARG A 103 -12.31 3.01 26.98
C ARG A 103 -11.31 2.80 28.12
N THR A 104 -11.16 1.56 28.61
CA THR A 104 -10.32 1.23 29.76
C THR A 104 -9.52 -0.03 29.51
N ASN A 105 -8.20 0.07 29.49
CA ASN A 105 -7.28 -1.07 29.32
C ASN A 105 -5.88 -0.70 29.81
N SER A 106 -4.89 -1.59 29.63
CA SER A 106 -3.49 -1.19 29.79
C SER A 106 -3.13 -0.02 28.86
N SER A 107 -2.07 0.70 29.19
CA SER A 107 -1.59 1.87 28.43
C SER A 107 -1.38 1.60 26.93
N GLU A 108 -0.99 0.39 26.57
CA GLU A 108 -0.77 -0.07 25.20
C GLU A 108 -2.08 -0.36 24.44
N TRP A 109 -3.12 -0.81 25.14
CA TRP A 109 -4.32 -1.38 24.53
C TRP A 109 -5.59 -0.56 24.74
N VAL A 110 -5.55 0.54 25.49
CA VAL A 110 -6.68 1.48 25.57
C VAL A 110 -6.96 2.07 24.17
N GLY A 111 -8.24 2.15 23.82
CA GLY A 111 -8.67 2.65 22.52
C GLY A 111 -8.84 1.58 21.44
N LYS A 112 -8.59 0.31 21.69
CA LYS A 112 -8.96 -0.74 20.72
C LYS A 112 -10.41 -0.54 20.27
N THR A 113 -10.65 -0.64 18.98
CA THR A 113 -11.99 -0.47 18.39
C THR A 113 -12.30 -1.62 17.45
N ALA A 114 -13.54 -2.10 17.46
CA ALA A 114 -14.03 -3.12 16.55
C ALA A 114 -15.44 -2.79 16.07
N ILE A 115 -15.75 -3.21 14.85
CA ILE A 115 -17.08 -3.09 14.27
C ILE A 115 -17.91 -4.35 14.56
N TYR A 116 -19.17 -4.14 14.96
CA TYR A 116 -20.13 -5.22 15.17
C TYR A 116 -20.88 -5.51 13.84
N LYS A 117 -20.74 -6.75 13.35
CA LYS A 117 -21.33 -7.20 12.08
C LYS A 117 -22.60 -8.03 12.24
N GLU A 118 -23.12 -8.14 13.47
CA GLU A 118 -24.32 -8.88 13.78
C GLU A 118 -24.18 -10.42 13.62
N GLU A 119 -22.99 -10.95 13.89
CA GLU A 119 -22.73 -12.40 13.83
C GLU A 119 -23.57 -13.16 14.85
N GLN A 120 -23.84 -12.56 16.01
CA GLN A 120 -24.83 -13.03 17.00
C GLN A 120 -25.32 -11.86 17.86
N PRO A 121 -26.59 -11.89 18.37
CA PRO A 121 -27.11 -10.84 19.23
C PRO A 121 -26.25 -10.62 20.47
N ALA A 122 -25.93 -9.36 20.76
CA ALA A 122 -25.07 -8.99 21.86
C ALA A 122 -25.42 -7.63 22.47
N ILE A 123 -25.10 -7.46 23.75
CA ILE A 123 -24.96 -6.19 24.43
C ILE A 123 -23.49 -5.99 24.81
N TYR A 124 -23.10 -4.87 25.42
CA TYR A 124 -21.71 -4.56 25.73
C TYR A 124 -21.54 -4.00 27.15
N ALA A 125 -20.38 -4.31 27.74
CA ALA A 125 -20.03 -3.92 29.12
C ALA A 125 -19.61 -2.46 29.23
N GLY A 126 -19.69 -1.86 30.41
CA GLY A 126 -19.40 -0.46 30.72
C GLY A 126 -17.96 0.00 30.48
N TYR A 127 -17.03 -0.93 30.25
CA TYR A 127 -15.67 -0.65 29.81
C TYR A 127 -15.57 -0.35 28.29
N LEU A 128 -16.68 -0.49 27.57
CA LEU A 128 -16.81 -0.15 26.16
C LEU A 128 -17.73 1.06 25.99
N ILE A 129 -17.46 1.83 24.92
CA ILE A 129 -18.34 2.88 24.42
C ILE A 129 -18.83 2.44 23.05
N ARG A 130 -20.15 2.38 22.86
CA ARG A 130 -20.77 2.23 21.55
C ARG A 130 -20.65 3.55 20.78
N ILE A 131 -20.18 3.45 19.54
CA ILE A 131 -20.17 4.53 18.56
C ILE A 131 -21.16 4.16 17.47
N LYS A 132 -22.17 4.98 17.23
CA LYS A 132 -23.17 4.77 16.17
C LYS A 132 -22.89 5.71 15.00
N PRO A 133 -22.25 5.25 13.91
CA PRO A 133 -21.93 6.10 12.75
C PRO A 133 -23.19 6.61 12.06
N LEU A 134 -23.15 7.84 11.53
CA LEU A 134 -24.27 8.46 10.83
C LEU A 134 -23.89 8.97 9.43
N LEU A 135 -22.81 9.71 9.31
CA LEU A 135 -22.40 10.41 8.08
C LEU A 135 -21.11 9.84 7.45
N ILE A 136 -20.69 8.66 7.87
CA ILE A 136 -19.46 8.02 7.44
C ILE A 136 -19.68 6.53 7.26
N SER A 137 -18.96 5.90 6.34
CA SER A 137 -18.96 4.44 6.23
C SER A 137 -18.45 3.82 7.55
N PRO A 138 -19.20 2.92 8.19
CA PRO A 138 -18.80 2.27 9.43
C PRO A 138 -17.49 1.48 9.28
N ASP A 139 -17.28 0.80 8.14
CA ASP A 139 -16.06 0.06 7.84
C ASP A 139 -14.85 0.99 7.68
N TYR A 140 -15.05 2.13 7.01
CA TYR A 140 -14.01 3.15 6.89
C TYR A 140 -13.66 3.74 8.25
N LEU A 141 -14.66 4.09 9.08
CA LEU A 141 -14.42 4.57 10.44
C LEU A 141 -13.64 3.55 11.27
N ASN A 142 -14.01 2.26 11.19
CA ASN A 142 -13.28 1.19 11.84
C ASN A 142 -11.81 1.12 11.34
N THR A 143 -11.59 1.28 10.04
CA THR A 143 -10.24 1.32 9.44
C THR A 143 -9.42 2.49 10.01
N VAL A 144 -9.98 3.70 10.07
CA VAL A 144 -9.30 4.86 10.68
C VAL A 144 -8.99 4.62 12.15
N MET A 145 -9.96 4.08 12.92
CA MET A 145 -9.81 3.78 14.35
C MET A 145 -8.94 2.54 14.64
N ASN A 146 -8.29 1.97 13.63
CA ASN A 146 -7.25 0.94 13.75
C ASN A 146 -5.93 1.36 13.08
N SER A 147 -5.82 2.62 12.62
CA SER A 147 -4.62 3.18 11.98
C SER A 147 -3.53 3.56 12.98
N GLY A 148 -2.30 3.79 12.48
CA GLY A 148 -1.18 4.32 13.27
C GLY A 148 -1.51 5.71 13.84
N TYR A 149 -2.06 6.61 13.02
CA TYR A 149 -2.53 7.92 13.45
C TYR A 149 -3.45 7.86 14.68
N TYR A 150 -4.45 6.99 14.63
CA TYR A 150 -5.39 6.83 15.74
C TYR A 150 -4.72 6.27 17.00
N ARG A 151 -3.76 5.36 16.86
CA ARG A 151 -2.99 4.80 17.97
C ARG A 151 -2.16 5.88 18.68
N ASP A 152 -1.50 6.73 17.92
CA ASP A 152 -0.74 7.87 18.46
C ASP A 152 -1.66 8.84 19.20
N TRP A 153 -2.83 9.16 18.61
CA TRP A 153 -3.85 9.97 19.27
C TRP A 153 -4.33 9.34 20.60
N CYS A 154 -4.62 8.04 20.64
CA CYS A 154 -5.00 7.36 21.89
C CYS A 154 -3.91 7.48 22.95
N TYR A 155 -2.65 7.33 22.55
CA TYR A 155 -1.52 7.47 23.47
C TYR A 155 -1.41 8.87 24.07
N ASP A 156 -1.66 9.90 23.28
CA ASP A 156 -1.54 11.30 23.69
C ASP A 156 -2.70 11.73 24.62
N VAL A 157 -3.93 11.26 24.35
CA VAL A 157 -5.12 11.74 25.08
C VAL A 157 -5.49 10.89 26.29
N LYS A 158 -4.94 9.66 26.44
CA LYS A 158 -5.27 8.80 27.57
C LYS A 158 -4.95 9.43 28.90
N THR A 159 -5.67 9.03 29.92
CA THR A 159 -5.36 9.34 31.31
C THR A 159 -4.86 8.06 31.99
N ASP A 160 -3.63 8.08 32.47
CA ASP A 160 -3.01 6.95 33.12
C ASP A 160 -3.39 6.87 34.60
N ALA A 161 -3.67 5.66 35.09
CA ALA A 161 -3.81 5.28 36.49
C ALA A 161 -2.87 4.10 36.80
N VAL A 162 -2.75 3.70 38.06
CA VAL A 162 -1.71 2.75 38.54
C VAL A 162 -1.56 1.47 37.69
N ASN A 163 -2.63 0.93 37.12
CA ASN A 163 -2.57 -0.29 36.28
C ASN A 163 -3.44 -0.22 35.02
N GLN A 164 -4.02 0.92 34.73
CA GLN A 164 -4.96 1.08 33.62
C GLN A 164 -4.88 2.48 33.06
N SER A 165 -5.18 2.61 31.77
CA SER A 165 -5.39 3.90 31.11
C SER A 165 -6.84 4.02 30.68
N ASN A 166 -7.34 5.25 30.59
CA ASN A 166 -8.73 5.54 30.26
C ASN A 166 -8.85 6.68 29.25
N ILE A 167 -9.77 6.51 28.31
CA ILE A 167 -10.23 7.56 27.39
C ILE A 167 -11.74 7.63 27.51
N ASN A 168 -12.29 8.73 28.02
CA ASN A 168 -13.73 8.89 28.18
C ASN A 168 -14.42 9.36 26.88
N ALA A 169 -15.78 9.31 26.86
CA ALA A 169 -16.55 9.71 25.69
C ALA A 169 -16.33 11.17 25.27
N GLN A 170 -16.05 12.07 26.22
CA GLN A 170 -15.79 13.47 25.93
C GLN A 170 -14.46 13.66 25.18
N LYS A 171 -13.40 12.93 25.55
CA LYS A 171 -12.15 12.92 24.80
C LYS A 171 -12.36 12.27 23.42
N LEU A 172 -13.05 11.12 23.41
CA LEU A 172 -13.33 10.40 22.18
C LEU A 172 -14.10 11.25 21.16
N SER A 173 -15.06 12.05 21.59
CA SER A 173 -15.85 12.94 20.71
C SER A 173 -14.99 13.97 19.96
N GLN A 174 -13.81 14.30 20.48
CA GLN A 174 -12.89 15.29 19.90
C GLN A 174 -11.88 14.67 18.90
N LEU A 175 -11.89 13.34 18.72
CA LEU A 175 -11.03 12.68 17.74
C LEU A 175 -11.29 13.26 16.34
N MET A 176 -10.24 13.73 15.69
CA MET A 176 -10.32 14.20 14.31
C MET A 176 -10.31 13.01 13.35
N ILE A 177 -11.24 13.00 12.42
CA ILE A 177 -11.39 11.92 11.40
C ILE A 177 -11.22 12.55 10.02
N PRO A 178 -10.30 12.05 9.18
CA PRO A 178 -10.20 12.48 7.79
C PRO A 178 -11.29 11.79 6.97
N ILE A 179 -12.07 12.54 6.22
CA ILE A 179 -13.26 12.02 5.50
C ILE A 179 -13.07 12.21 3.99
N PRO A 180 -12.74 11.14 3.27
CA PRO A 180 -12.77 11.12 1.81
C PRO A 180 -14.20 11.06 1.26
N PRO A 181 -14.41 11.33 -0.04
CA PRO A 181 -15.65 11.02 -0.73
C PRO A 181 -16.08 9.55 -0.54
N LEU A 182 -17.38 9.27 -0.46
CA LEU A 182 -17.90 7.94 -0.10
C LEU A 182 -17.30 6.80 -0.95
N LYS A 183 -17.20 6.99 -2.27
CA LYS A 183 -16.58 5.99 -3.16
C LYS A 183 -15.11 5.72 -2.85
N GLU A 184 -14.41 6.69 -2.29
CA GLU A 184 -13.02 6.53 -1.87
C GLU A 184 -12.93 5.81 -0.53
N GLN A 185 -13.86 6.08 0.41
CA GLN A 185 -13.98 5.28 1.64
C GLN A 185 -14.16 3.79 1.30
N GLU A 186 -15.05 3.45 0.36
CA GLU A 186 -15.26 2.07 -0.11
C GLU A 186 -13.99 1.45 -0.72
N ARG A 187 -13.24 2.21 -1.54
CA ARG A 187 -11.96 1.73 -2.11
C ARG A 187 -10.90 1.48 -1.05
N ILE A 188 -10.79 2.38 -0.07
CA ILE A 188 -9.84 2.24 1.05
C ILE A 188 -10.17 0.97 1.85
N VAL A 189 -11.44 0.76 2.20
CA VAL A 189 -11.88 -0.44 2.93
C VAL A 189 -11.57 -1.71 2.13
N ALA A 190 -11.95 -1.75 0.85
CA ALA A 190 -11.71 -2.92 0.01
C ALA A 190 -10.21 -3.26 -0.13
N GLU A 191 -9.35 -2.25 -0.18
CA GLU A 191 -7.91 -2.46 -0.24
C GLU A 191 -7.36 -2.94 1.11
N MET A 192 -7.83 -2.39 2.24
CA MET A 192 -7.48 -2.85 3.58
C MET A 192 -7.90 -4.31 3.83
N ASP A 193 -9.10 -4.71 3.41
CA ASP A 193 -9.57 -6.09 3.53
C ASP A 193 -8.68 -7.09 2.80
N LYS A 194 -8.19 -6.72 1.62
CA LYS A 194 -7.20 -7.54 0.88
C LYS A 194 -5.91 -7.72 1.68
N TRP A 195 -5.38 -6.61 2.24
CA TRP A 195 -4.16 -6.67 3.05
C TRP A 195 -4.34 -7.47 4.33
N ILE A 196 -5.47 -7.32 5.02
CA ILE A 196 -5.80 -8.10 6.22
C ILE A 196 -5.90 -9.59 5.86
N SER A 197 -6.60 -9.94 4.78
CA SER A 197 -6.71 -11.32 4.29
C SER A 197 -5.34 -11.92 3.97
N LEU A 198 -4.43 -11.16 3.36
CA LEU A 198 -3.06 -11.61 3.10
C LEU A 198 -2.28 -11.84 4.40
N ILE A 199 -2.45 -10.96 5.39
CA ILE A 199 -1.82 -11.11 6.72
C ILE A 199 -2.34 -12.37 7.43
N ASP A 200 -3.63 -12.66 7.34
CA ASP A 200 -4.24 -13.85 7.96
C ASP A 200 -3.77 -15.15 7.29
N ILE A 201 -3.63 -15.15 5.95
CA ILE A 201 -3.03 -16.28 5.22
C ILE A 201 -1.58 -16.50 5.68
N VAL A 202 -0.80 -15.41 5.85
CA VAL A 202 0.58 -15.50 6.38
C VAL A 202 0.63 -16.09 7.80
N LYS A 203 -0.30 -15.67 8.67
CA LYS A 203 -0.34 -16.17 10.06
C LYS A 203 -0.75 -17.64 10.16
N ASN A 204 -1.65 -18.08 9.29
CA ASN A 204 -2.30 -19.39 9.39
C ASN A 204 -1.64 -20.49 8.54
N GLY A 205 -0.74 -20.15 7.62
CA GLY A 205 -0.18 -21.11 6.66
C GLY A 205 1.34 -21.08 6.51
N LYS A 206 2.07 -21.95 7.20
CA LYS A 206 3.52 -22.14 6.97
C LYS A 206 3.84 -22.66 5.56
N GLY A 207 2.89 -23.29 4.87
CA GLY A 207 3.09 -23.89 3.54
C GLY A 207 3.04 -22.89 2.38
N ASP A 208 2.28 -21.80 2.52
CA ASP A 208 2.02 -20.83 1.43
C ASP A 208 2.73 -19.48 1.59
N LEU A 209 3.50 -19.30 2.65
CA LEU A 209 4.10 -18.01 2.99
C LEU A 209 4.99 -17.44 1.88
N LEU A 210 5.80 -18.27 1.24
CA LEU A 210 6.64 -17.87 0.10
C LEU A 210 5.79 -17.32 -1.05
N THR A 211 4.65 -17.96 -1.32
CA THR A 211 3.70 -17.53 -2.35
C THR A 211 3.07 -16.21 -1.99
N VAL A 212 2.63 -16.05 -0.73
CA VAL A 212 1.99 -14.82 -0.23
C VAL A 212 2.96 -13.64 -0.25
N ILE A 213 4.20 -13.81 0.22
CA ILE A 213 5.23 -12.76 0.15
C ILE A 213 5.50 -12.36 -1.31
N LYS A 214 5.55 -13.33 -2.22
CA LYS A 214 5.72 -13.06 -3.66
C LYS A 214 4.56 -12.26 -4.23
N GLN A 215 3.32 -12.61 -3.88
CA GLN A 215 2.11 -11.87 -4.26
C GLN A 215 2.10 -10.46 -3.67
N ALA A 216 2.47 -10.31 -2.39
CA ALA A 216 2.58 -9.01 -1.75
C ALA A 216 3.62 -8.12 -2.45
N LYS A 217 4.81 -8.66 -2.76
CA LYS A 217 5.84 -7.92 -3.53
C LYS A 217 5.34 -7.51 -4.92
N SER A 218 4.61 -8.39 -5.61
CA SER A 218 3.99 -8.07 -6.90
C SER A 218 2.99 -6.93 -6.78
N LYS A 219 2.10 -6.99 -5.78
CA LYS A 219 1.10 -5.93 -5.55
C LYS A 219 1.75 -4.59 -5.20
N ILE A 220 2.83 -4.59 -4.43
CA ILE A 220 3.58 -3.37 -4.09
C ILE A 220 4.15 -2.72 -5.36
N LEU A 221 4.72 -3.50 -6.28
CA LEU A 221 5.20 -2.97 -7.56
C LEU A 221 4.06 -2.45 -8.43
N ASP A 222 2.92 -3.12 -8.44
CA ASP A 222 1.73 -2.66 -9.15
C ASP A 222 1.27 -1.28 -8.62
N LEU A 223 1.15 -1.12 -7.30
CA LEU A 223 0.85 0.18 -6.68
C LEU A 223 1.90 1.25 -7.01
N ALA A 224 3.18 0.85 -7.04
CA ALA A 224 4.29 1.76 -7.33
C ALA A 224 4.22 2.36 -8.74
N ILE A 225 3.97 1.51 -9.75
CA ILE A 225 3.93 1.96 -11.17
C ILE A 225 2.61 2.65 -11.56
N HIS A 226 1.59 2.60 -10.69
CA HIS A 226 0.31 3.30 -10.88
C HIS A 226 0.15 4.53 -9.98
N GLY A 227 1.22 4.97 -9.27
CA GLY A 227 1.20 6.17 -8.43
C GLY A 227 0.35 6.06 -7.16
N GLN A 228 0.16 4.85 -6.65
CA GLN A 228 -0.68 4.56 -5.48
C GLN A 228 0.12 4.16 -4.23
N LEU A 229 1.46 4.15 -4.32
CA LEU A 229 2.30 3.67 -3.22
C LEU A 229 2.77 4.80 -2.28
N VAL A 230 2.98 5.99 -2.81
CA VAL A 230 3.43 7.17 -2.05
C VAL A 230 2.57 8.37 -2.42
N PRO A 231 2.44 9.38 -1.53
CA PRO A 231 1.72 10.59 -1.86
C PRO A 231 2.46 11.38 -2.95
N GLN A 232 1.70 12.01 -3.86
CA GLN A 232 2.21 12.99 -4.81
C GLN A 232 2.54 14.30 -4.09
N ASP A 233 3.58 14.99 -4.56
CA ASP A 233 3.94 16.33 -4.10
C ASP A 233 3.70 17.31 -5.26
N PRO A 234 2.79 18.29 -5.13
CA PRO A 234 2.51 19.24 -6.19
C PRO A 234 3.70 20.17 -6.52
N ASN A 235 4.72 20.22 -5.67
CA ASN A 235 5.94 20.97 -5.91
C ASN A 235 6.98 20.19 -6.70
N ASP A 236 6.78 18.91 -6.95
CA ASP A 236 7.68 18.12 -7.78
C ASP A 236 7.58 18.58 -9.26
N GLU A 237 8.73 18.70 -9.90
CA GLU A 237 8.78 19.05 -11.32
C GLU A 237 8.12 17.96 -12.18
N PRO A 238 7.08 18.26 -12.98
CA PRO A 238 6.46 17.27 -13.85
C PRO A 238 7.48 16.67 -14.84
N PRO A 239 7.46 15.34 -15.07
CA PRO A 239 8.43 14.68 -15.96
C PRO A 239 8.36 15.17 -17.41
N ILE A 240 7.24 15.69 -17.85
CA ILE A 240 7.08 16.25 -19.19
C ILE A 240 8.05 17.40 -19.45
N GLU A 241 8.35 18.23 -18.44
CA GLU A 241 9.29 19.35 -18.57
C GLU A 241 10.72 18.83 -18.76
N LEU A 242 11.09 17.76 -18.04
CA LEU A 242 12.39 17.11 -18.18
C LEU A 242 12.51 16.40 -19.54
N LEU A 243 11.45 15.70 -19.96
CA LEU A 243 11.41 15.01 -21.26
C LEU A 243 11.55 15.98 -22.44
N LYS A 244 10.88 17.13 -22.39
CA LYS A 244 10.99 18.17 -23.42
C LYS A 244 12.36 18.84 -23.47
N ARG A 245 13.08 18.91 -22.34
CA ARG A 245 14.49 19.39 -22.33
C ARG A 245 15.43 18.42 -23.06
N ILE A 246 15.14 17.12 -23.02
CA ILE A 246 15.94 16.07 -23.68
C ILE A 246 15.51 15.92 -25.15
N ASN A 247 14.22 15.93 -25.40
CA ASN A 247 13.60 15.85 -26.72
C ASN A 247 12.52 16.94 -26.84
N PRO A 248 12.82 18.09 -27.47
CA PRO A 248 11.87 19.21 -27.61
C PRO A 248 10.55 18.84 -28.30
N ASP A 249 10.56 17.81 -29.16
CA ASP A 249 9.39 17.32 -29.88
C ASP A 249 8.61 16.22 -29.09
N PHE A 250 8.99 15.96 -27.84
CA PHE A 250 8.32 14.94 -27.02
C PHE A 250 6.85 15.29 -26.84
N THR A 251 6.00 14.31 -27.14
CA THR A 251 4.56 14.33 -26.86
C THR A 251 4.19 13.10 -26.04
N PRO A 252 3.55 13.25 -24.87
CA PRO A 252 3.12 12.11 -24.09
C PRO A 252 2.25 11.14 -24.88
N CYS A 253 2.42 9.84 -24.64
CA CYS A 253 1.56 8.82 -25.22
C CYS A 253 0.16 8.92 -24.61
N ASP A 254 -0.78 9.53 -25.32
CA ASP A 254 -2.20 9.53 -24.94
C ASP A 254 -3.00 8.95 -26.10
N ASN A 255 -3.57 7.76 -25.89
CA ASN A 255 -4.47 7.13 -26.85
C ASN A 255 -5.82 6.74 -26.21
N GLY A 256 -6.16 7.28 -25.05
CA GLY A 256 -7.44 7.06 -24.35
C GLY A 256 -7.67 5.64 -23.84
N HIS A 257 -6.68 4.74 -23.98
CA HIS A 257 -6.78 3.33 -23.57
C HIS A 257 -6.03 2.98 -22.29
N TYR A 258 -5.28 3.93 -21.71
CA TYR A 258 -4.51 3.72 -20.49
C TYR A 258 -5.28 4.16 -19.24
N THR A 259 -4.94 3.55 -18.11
CA THR A 259 -5.44 3.97 -16.80
C THR A 259 -5.10 5.44 -16.56
N GLN A 260 -6.02 6.19 -15.96
CA GLN A 260 -5.76 7.57 -15.58
C GLN A 260 -4.57 7.62 -14.62
N LEU A 261 -3.56 8.42 -14.96
CA LEU A 261 -2.40 8.66 -14.10
C LEU A 261 -2.72 9.71 -13.03
N PRO A 262 -1.97 9.69 -11.91
CA PRO A 262 -1.96 10.82 -10.98
C PRO A 262 -1.53 12.12 -11.68
N ASP A 263 -1.97 13.24 -11.11
CA ASP A 263 -1.52 14.55 -11.59
C ASP A 263 0.01 14.66 -11.54
N GLY A 264 0.58 15.32 -12.53
CA GLY A 264 2.03 15.46 -12.63
C GLY A 264 2.78 14.26 -13.21
N TRP A 265 2.12 13.14 -13.55
CA TRP A 265 2.73 12.01 -14.26
C TRP A 265 2.49 12.11 -15.78
N CYS A 266 3.29 11.40 -16.56
CA CYS A 266 3.02 11.24 -17.99
C CYS A 266 3.39 9.83 -18.48
N TYR A 267 2.85 9.44 -19.64
CA TYR A 267 3.25 8.23 -20.35
C TYR A 267 4.33 8.51 -21.37
N ALA A 268 5.32 7.62 -21.46
CA ALA A 268 6.33 7.60 -22.51
C ALA A 268 6.59 6.18 -22.98
N THR A 269 7.20 6.01 -24.13
CA THR A 269 7.72 4.71 -24.57
C THR A 269 9.07 4.42 -23.93
N ILE A 270 9.43 3.13 -23.77
CA ILE A 270 10.73 2.75 -23.20
C ILE A 270 11.89 3.35 -23.98
N LYS A 271 11.82 3.42 -25.31
CA LYS A 271 12.88 4.02 -26.16
C LYS A 271 13.10 5.52 -25.93
N GLU A 272 12.10 6.24 -25.38
CA GLU A 272 12.21 7.68 -25.08
C GLU A 272 12.91 7.95 -23.77
N VAL A 273 12.94 6.96 -22.86
CA VAL A 273 13.47 7.12 -21.51
C VAL A 273 14.71 6.26 -21.22
N PHE A 274 15.07 5.35 -22.16
CA PHE A 274 16.26 4.50 -22.07
C PHE A 274 17.01 4.40 -23.39
N ILE A 275 18.36 4.35 -23.31
CA ILE A 275 19.18 3.83 -24.41
C ILE A 275 19.17 2.31 -24.31
N ILE A 276 18.69 1.63 -25.35
CA ILE A 276 18.53 0.17 -25.37
C ILE A 276 19.74 -0.49 -26.03
N ASN A 277 20.35 -1.45 -25.35
CA ASN A 277 21.56 -2.19 -25.76
C ASN A 277 22.72 -1.24 -26.15
N PRO A 278 23.15 -0.37 -25.23
CA PRO A 278 24.26 0.57 -25.47
C PRO A 278 25.53 -0.19 -25.87
N LYS A 279 26.44 0.49 -26.54
CA LYS A 279 27.77 -0.05 -26.86
C LYS A 279 28.82 0.73 -26.07
N ASN A 280 29.77 -0.01 -25.50
CA ASN A 280 30.93 0.57 -24.82
C ASN A 280 32.18 0.41 -25.68
N LYS A 281 33.19 1.23 -25.42
CA LYS A 281 34.52 1.16 -26.01
C LYS A 281 35.56 1.22 -24.88
N ALA A 282 36.59 0.38 -24.97
CA ALA A 282 37.73 0.40 -24.08
C ALA A 282 38.93 -0.23 -24.80
N ASP A 283 40.12 -0.06 -24.27
CA ASP A 283 41.32 -0.70 -24.78
C ASP A 283 41.33 -2.20 -24.45
N ASP A 284 41.97 -3.00 -25.27
CA ASP A 284 41.91 -4.47 -25.23
C ASP A 284 42.42 -5.11 -23.94
N ASP A 285 43.32 -4.45 -23.24
CA ASP A 285 43.95 -4.86 -21.97
C ASP A 285 43.10 -4.50 -20.73
N VAL A 286 42.08 -3.66 -20.88
CA VAL A 286 41.21 -3.21 -19.78
C VAL A 286 40.43 -4.38 -19.18
N GLU A 287 40.48 -4.53 -17.87
CA GLU A 287 39.67 -5.49 -17.12
C GLU A 287 38.24 -5.02 -16.99
N VAL A 288 37.28 -5.90 -17.30
CA VAL A 288 35.82 -5.62 -17.29
C VAL A 288 35.04 -6.77 -16.68
N GLY A 289 33.80 -6.50 -16.27
CA GLY A 289 32.91 -7.53 -15.72
C GLY A 289 32.24 -8.38 -16.80
N PHE A 290 32.33 -9.70 -16.69
CA PHE A 290 31.50 -10.63 -17.47
C PHE A 290 30.39 -11.21 -16.60
N VAL A 291 29.13 -11.03 -17.02
CA VAL A 291 27.95 -11.47 -16.27
C VAL A 291 27.17 -12.54 -17.07
N PRO A 292 27.36 -13.83 -16.75
CA PRO A 292 26.51 -14.90 -17.27
C PRO A 292 25.08 -14.80 -16.76
N MET A 293 24.08 -15.28 -17.51
CA MET A 293 22.68 -15.32 -17.10
C MET A 293 22.47 -16.06 -15.76
N ALA A 294 23.24 -17.11 -15.50
CA ALA A 294 23.16 -17.88 -14.26
C ALA A 294 23.54 -17.04 -13.02
N ASN A 295 24.35 -16.01 -13.20
CA ASN A 295 24.85 -15.16 -12.12
C ASN A 295 23.89 -14.01 -11.76
N ILE A 296 22.77 -13.86 -12.45
CA ILE A 296 21.71 -12.91 -12.11
C ILE A 296 20.64 -13.64 -11.30
N THR A 297 20.32 -13.12 -10.11
CA THR A 297 19.33 -13.73 -9.22
C THR A 297 17.89 -13.56 -9.74
N ASP A 298 17.07 -14.56 -9.47
CA ASP A 298 15.63 -14.57 -9.80
C ASP A 298 14.81 -13.66 -8.88
N GLY A 299 13.58 -13.41 -9.27
CA GLY A 299 12.55 -12.77 -8.46
C GLY A 299 12.81 -11.28 -8.23
N TYR A 300 12.52 -10.84 -7.03
CA TYR A 300 12.59 -9.43 -6.65
C TYR A 300 13.98 -8.98 -6.17
N ASN A 301 14.94 -9.90 -6.12
CA ASN A 301 16.31 -9.59 -5.74
C ASN A 301 17.00 -8.70 -6.79
N ASN A 302 17.97 -7.90 -6.33
CA ASN A 302 18.78 -7.02 -7.16
C ASN A 302 20.27 -7.33 -6.95
N THR A 303 20.64 -8.60 -7.16
CA THR A 303 22.00 -9.08 -6.96
C THR A 303 22.51 -9.88 -8.15
N PHE A 304 23.79 -9.79 -8.41
CA PHE A 304 24.48 -10.54 -9.45
C PHE A 304 25.93 -10.80 -9.05
N LYS A 305 26.57 -11.73 -9.74
CA LYS A 305 28.00 -11.98 -9.66
C LYS A 305 28.62 -11.81 -11.05
N TYR A 306 29.87 -11.37 -11.11
CA TYR A 306 30.62 -11.26 -12.35
C TYR A 306 31.96 -11.96 -12.26
N GLU A 307 32.54 -12.29 -13.43
CA GLU A 307 33.90 -12.71 -13.61
C GLU A 307 34.68 -11.55 -14.21
N THR A 308 35.92 -11.32 -13.77
CA THR A 308 36.81 -10.32 -14.39
C THR A 308 37.46 -10.92 -15.64
N LYS A 309 37.37 -10.21 -16.77
CA LYS A 309 37.97 -10.62 -18.05
C LYS A 309 38.57 -9.40 -18.76
N GLN A 310 39.52 -9.62 -19.65
CA GLN A 310 40.05 -8.57 -20.51
C GLN A 310 39.07 -8.21 -21.60
N TRP A 311 38.90 -6.90 -21.87
CA TRP A 311 37.95 -6.38 -22.87
C TRP A 311 38.20 -6.98 -24.25
N GLY A 312 39.42 -7.04 -24.73
CA GLY A 312 39.79 -7.57 -26.03
C GLY A 312 39.24 -8.97 -26.31
N LYS A 313 39.11 -9.81 -25.25
CA LYS A 313 38.58 -11.19 -25.37
C LYS A 313 37.08 -11.31 -25.46
N ILE A 314 36.35 -10.27 -25.02
CA ILE A 314 34.86 -10.36 -24.86
C ILE A 314 34.13 -9.16 -25.43
N LYS A 315 34.78 -8.23 -26.13
CA LYS A 315 34.18 -7.02 -26.74
C LYS A 315 33.20 -7.33 -27.88
N THR A 316 33.24 -8.55 -28.45
CA THR A 316 32.37 -8.98 -29.54
C THR A 316 31.59 -10.21 -29.16
N GLY A 317 30.37 -10.35 -29.72
CA GLY A 317 29.52 -11.53 -29.45
C GLY A 317 28.73 -11.46 -28.16
N PHE A 318 28.78 -10.34 -27.40
CA PHE A 318 28.12 -10.16 -26.13
C PHE A 318 27.31 -8.86 -26.09
N THR A 319 26.40 -8.76 -25.09
CA THR A 319 25.65 -7.55 -24.80
C THR A 319 26.46 -6.66 -23.85
N HIS A 320 26.70 -5.40 -24.21
CA HIS A 320 27.48 -4.46 -23.43
C HIS A 320 26.62 -3.74 -22.40
N PHE A 321 27.26 -3.35 -21.28
CA PHE A 321 26.64 -2.54 -20.25
C PHE A 321 27.71 -1.77 -19.43
N ALA A 322 27.24 -0.81 -18.64
CA ALA A 322 28.04 -0.05 -17.68
C ALA A 322 27.37 -0.01 -16.31
N ASN A 323 28.08 0.52 -15.31
CA ASN A 323 27.49 0.81 -14.01
C ASN A 323 26.28 1.75 -14.17
N GLY A 324 25.16 1.44 -13.51
CA GLY A 324 23.90 2.17 -13.62
C GLY A 324 22.97 1.67 -14.73
N ASP A 325 23.41 0.76 -15.59
CA ASP A 325 22.53 0.10 -16.56
C ASP A 325 21.68 -0.97 -15.88
N ILE A 326 20.48 -1.24 -16.43
CA ILE A 326 19.59 -2.31 -16.00
C ILE A 326 19.68 -3.45 -17.03
N ALA A 327 20.11 -4.62 -16.60
CA ALA A 327 20.07 -5.82 -17.43
C ALA A 327 18.78 -6.60 -17.16
N VAL A 328 18.08 -7.00 -18.23
CA VAL A 328 16.81 -7.74 -18.20
C VAL A 328 16.92 -8.96 -19.10
N ALA A 329 16.60 -10.14 -18.60
CA ALA A 329 16.54 -11.34 -19.41
C ALA A 329 15.45 -11.20 -20.48
N LYS A 330 15.72 -11.65 -21.71
CA LYS A 330 14.75 -11.65 -22.81
C LYS A 330 14.20 -13.01 -23.15
N ILE A 331 14.74 -14.08 -22.57
CA ILE A 331 14.40 -15.47 -22.86
C ILE A 331 13.55 -16.08 -21.74
N SER A 332 12.53 -16.89 -22.11
CA SER A 332 11.76 -17.75 -21.21
C SER A 332 12.64 -18.94 -20.73
N PRO A 333 12.55 -19.36 -19.43
CA PRO A 333 11.71 -18.80 -18.37
C PRO A 333 12.40 -17.68 -17.56
N CYS A 334 13.59 -17.25 -17.94
CA CYS A 334 14.37 -16.27 -17.17
C CYS A 334 13.66 -14.93 -17.02
N LEU A 335 12.97 -14.44 -18.07
CA LEU A 335 12.17 -13.22 -18.02
C LEU A 335 10.98 -13.39 -17.07
N GLU A 336 10.24 -14.47 -17.17
CA GLU A 336 9.09 -14.79 -16.31
C GLU A 336 9.49 -14.88 -14.83
N ASN A 337 10.70 -15.38 -14.58
CA ASN A 337 11.32 -15.43 -13.26
C ASN A 337 11.91 -14.08 -12.81
N ARG A 338 11.66 -12.98 -13.53
CA ARG A 338 12.14 -11.62 -13.20
C ARG A 338 13.66 -11.51 -13.07
N LYS A 339 14.43 -12.26 -13.86
CA LYS A 339 15.89 -12.08 -13.93
C LYS A 339 16.21 -10.73 -14.53
N SER A 340 16.29 -9.73 -13.66
CA SER A 340 16.71 -8.36 -13.99
C SER A 340 17.48 -7.76 -12.82
N VAL A 341 18.44 -6.89 -13.10
CA VAL A 341 19.35 -6.35 -12.10
C VAL A 341 19.91 -5.00 -12.54
N VAL A 342 20.16 -4.11 -11.56
CA VAL A 342 20.99 -2.92 -11.75
C VAL A 342 22.46 -3.33 -11.65
N LEU A 343 23.21 -3.05 -12.71
CA LEU A 343 24.62 -3.35 -12.77
C LEU A 343 25.42 -2.28 -12.02
N LYS A 344 26.27 -2.71 -11.08
CA LYS A 344 27.09 -1.82 -10.24
C LYS A 344 28.34 -2.51 -9.76
N GLY A 345 29.36 -1.72 -9.43
CA GLY A 345 30.64 -2.24 -8.91
C GLY A 345 31.44 -3.06 -9.94
N LEU A 346 31.23 -2.81 -11.23
CA LEU A 346 31.99 -3.46 -12.29
C LEU A 346 33.41 -2.92 -12.37
N PRO A 347 34.43 -3.75 -12.69
CA PRO A 347 35.78 -3.30 -12.97
C PRO A 347 35.77 -2.25 -14.09
N ASN A 348 36.46 -1.13 -13.87
CA ASN A 348 36.47 0.02 -14.77
C ASN A 348 35.08 0.54 -15.20
N GLY A 349 34.04 0.20 -14.44
CA GLY A 349 32.68 0.69 -14.64
C GLY A 349 31.94 0.07 -15.82
N ILE A 350 32.51 -0.88 -16.56
CA ILE A 350 31.92 -1.48 -17.75
C ILE A 350 31.98 -3.02 -17.72
N GLY A 351 31.14 -3.63 -18.54
CA GLY A 351 31.09 -5.07 -18.68
C GLY A 351 30.31 -5.55 -19.88
N VAL A 352 30.21 -6.86 -20.00
CA VAL A 352 29.40 -7.55 -20.99
C VAL A 352 28.69 -8.76 -20.37
N GLY A 353 27.57 -9.15 -20.95
CA GLY A 353 26.80 -10.33 -20.56
C GLY A 353 26.36 -11.13 -21.78
N THR A 354 25.64 -12.22 -21.51
CA THR A 354 25.12 -13.06 -22.57
C THR A 354 24.22 -12.29 -23.54
N THR A 355 24.11 -12.76 -24.77
CA THR A 355 23.22 -12.21 -25.79
C THR A 355 21.74 -12.34 -25.44
N GLU A 356 21.40 -13.13 -24.41
CA GLU A 356 20.04 -13.31 -23.91
C GLU A 356 19.59 -12.20 -22.93
N LEU A 357 20.35 -11.10 -22.84
CA LEU A 357 19.98 -9.91 -22.09
C LEU A 357 19.58 -8.77 -23.04
N HIS A 358 18.58 -8.00 -22.63
CA HIS A 358 18.41 -6.61 -23.03
C HIS A 358 18.98 -5.70 -21.94
N VAL A 359 19.64 -4.63 -22.33
CA VAL A 359 20.26 -3.66 -21.42
C VAL A 359 19.62 -2.29 -21.64
N PHE A 360 19.24 -1.64 -20.55
CA PHE A 360 18.56 -0.36 -20.52
C PHE A 360 19.40 0.64 -19.73
N ARG A 361 19.89 1.68 -20.38
CA ARG A 361 20.61 2.80 -19.76
C ARG A 361 19.62 3.94 -19.55
N PRO A 362 19.28 4.28 -18.30
CA PRO A 362 18.36 5.38 -18.04
C PRO A 362 18.92 6.70 -18.57
N LEU A 363 18.08 7.51 -19.21
CA LEU A 363 18.44 8.86 -19.65
C LEU A 363 18.27 9.87 -18.50
N PHE A 364 17.21 9.70 -17.70
CA PHE A 364 16.87 10.58 -16.57
C PHE A 364 16.03 9.87 -15.47
N LEU A 365 15.64 8.62 -15.71
CA LEU A 365 14.90 7.84 -14.71
C LEU A 365 15.78 7.44 -13.53
N ASP A 366 15.19 7.41 -12.35
CA ASP A 366 15.80 6.70 -11.22
C ASP A 366 15.96 5.21 -11.57
N VAL A 367 17.19 4.71 -11.42
CA VAL A 367 17.53 3.36 -11.86
C VAL A 367 16.77 2.27 -11.07
N GLN A 368 16.45 2.52 -9.79
CA GLN A 368 15.68 1.58 -9.00
C GLN A 368 14.21 1.57 -9.41
N TYR A 369 13.62 2.75 -9.70
CA TYR A 369 12.28 2.82 -10.26
C TYR A 369 12.21 2.06 -11.58
N GLY A 370 13.18 2.26 -12.49
CA GLY A 370 13.28 1.51 -13.74
C GLY A 370 13.38 0.00 -13.52
N LEU A 371 14.19 -0.46 -12.57
CA LEU A 371 14.28 -1.88 -12.22
C LEU A 371 12.92 -2.41 -11.72
N TYR A 372 12.22 -1.69 -10.87
CA TYR A 372 10.92 -2.11 -10.36
C TYR A 372 9.86 -2.19 -11.44
N PHE A 373 9.88 -1.27 -12.41
CA PHE A 373 9.04 -1.39 -13.61
C PHE A 373 9.33 -2.71 -14.36
N PHE A 374 10.60 -3.04 -14.64
CA PHE A 374 10.98 -4.29 -15.33
C PHE A 374 10.68 -5.55 -14.51
N LYS A 375 10.54 -5.44 -13.19
CA LYS A 375 10.12 -6.55 -12.31
C LYS A 375 8.61 -6.62 -12.07
N SER A 376 7.81 -5.68 -12.57
CA SER A 376 6.36 -5.64 -12.39
C SER A 376 5.66 -6.73 -13.21
N ASP A 377 4.49 -7.16 -12.74
CA ASP A 377 3.62 -8.08 -13.49
C ASP A 377 3.12 -7.45 -14.78
N TYR A 378 2.92 -6.12 -14.80
CA TYR A 378 2.58 -5.39 -16.02
C TYR A 378 3.61 -5.63 -17.11
N PHE A 379 4.90 -5.35 -16.86
CA PHE A 379 5.95 -5.55 -17.86
C PHE A 379 6.09 -7.01 -18.28
N ILE A 380 6.11 -7.94 -17.32
CA ILE A 380 6.25 -9.37 -17.61
C ILE A 380 5.09 -9.88 -18.46
N SER A 381 3.84 -9.54 -18.14
CA SER A 381 2.67 -10.01 -18.90
C SER A 381 2.66 -9.48 -20.34
N GLN A 382 3.06 -8.23 -20.57
CA GLN A 382 3.21 -7.66 -21.92
C GLN A 382 4.27 -8.40 -22.72
N CYS A 383 5.37 -8.78 -22.09
CA CYS A 383 6.42 -9.56 -22.75
C CYS A 383 5.95 -10.98 -23.09
N VAL A 384 5.32 -11.69 -22.14
CA VAL A 384 4.84 -13.07 -22.32
C VAL A 384 3.81 -13.16 -23.45
N GLY A 385 2.89 -12.20 -23.53
CA GLY A 385 1.88 -12.13 -24.60
C GLY A 385 2.47 -11.95 -26.00
N SER A 386 3.75 -11.60 -26.11
CA SER A 386 4.45 -11.29 -27.37
C SER A 386 5.60 -12.22 -27.71
N PHE A 387 5.77 -13.31 -26.97
CA PHE A 387 6.87 -14.25 -27.19
C PHE A 387 6.85 -14.91 -28.57
N ASN A 388 8.04 -14.98 -29.19
CA ASN A 388 8.29 -15.70 -30.42
C ASN A 388 9.29 -16.82 -30.18
N GLY A 389 9.05 -18.01 -30.79
CA GLY A 389 9.94 -19.17 -30.71
C GLY A 389 9.26 -20.43 -30.15
N VAL A 390 10.07 -21.47 -29.97
CA VAL A 390 9.63 -22.75 -29.41
C VAL A 390 9.45 -22.65 -27.90
N VAL A 391 8.45 -23.35 -27.35
CA VAL A 391 8.18 -23.43 -25.91
C VAL A 391 9.47 -23.74 -25.13
N GLY A 392 9.74 -22.94 -24.08
CA GLY A 392 10.96 -23.05 -23.24
C GLY A 392 12.19 -22.32 -23.79
N GLN A 393 12.14 -21.75 -25.01
CA GLN A 393 13.20 -20.90 -25.59
C GLN A 393 12.64 -19.68 -26.32
N GLN A 394 11.46 -19.24 -25.93
CA GLN A 394 10.82 -18.06 -26.48
C GLN A 394 11.54 -16.78 -26.03
N ARG A 395 11.53 -15.78 -26.89
CA ARG A 395 12.23 -14.50 -26.65
C ARG A 395 11.30 -13.32 -26.96
N VAL A 396 11.41 -12.28 -26.14
CA VAL A 396 10.80 -10.99 -26.46
C VAL A 396 11.75 -10.19 -27.35
N SER A 397 11.23 -9.63 -28.42
CA SER A 397 12.05 -8.84 -29.36
C SER A 397 12.29 -7.40 -28.81
N LYS A 398 13.40 -6.80 -29.22
CA LYS A 398 13.70 -5.40 -28.90
C LYS A 398 12.58 -4.46 -29.35
N ASN A 399 12.04 -4.66 -30.56
CA ASN A 399 11.00 -3.80 -31.12
C ASN A 399 9.71 -3.77 -30.28
N ILE A 400 9.36 -4.89 -29.64
CA ILE A 400 8.22 -4.94 -28.74
C ILE A 400 8.51 -4.13 -27.48
N ILE A 401 9.65 -4.36 -26.84
CA ILE A 401 9.99 -3.69 -25.58
C ILE A 401 10.15 -2.17 -25.78
N GLU A 402 10.84 -1.74 -26.85
CA GLU A 402 11.11 -0.31 -27.08
C GLU A 402 9.85 0.54 -27.28
N ASN A 403 8.75 -0.08 -27.71
CA ASN A 403 7.45 0.56 -27.91
C ASN A 403 6.47 0.36 -26.75
N MET A 404 6.84 -0.39 -25.71
CA MET A 404 6.02 -0.50 -24.51
C MET A 404 5.94 0.83 -23.79
N ILE A 405 4.79 1.04 -23.17
CA ILE A 405 4.50 2.27 -22.43
C ILE A 405 4.95 2.10 -20.97
N ILE A 406 5.57 3.14 -20.43
CA ILE A 406 5.93 3.28 -19.03
C ILE A 406 5.33 4.56 -18.48
N ALA A 407 4.74 4.51 -17.29
CA ALA A 407 4.31 5.67 -16.55
C ALA A 407 5.51 6.32 -15.85
N ILE A 408 5.65 7.63 -16.01
CA ILE A 408 6.80 8.39 -15.51
C ILE A 408 6.33 9.37 -14.43
N PRO A 409 6.70 9.14 -13.17
CA PRO A 409 6.51 10.12 -12.09
C PRO A 409 7.57 11.23 -12.14
N PRO A 410 7.35 12.33 -11.43
CA PRO A 410 8.40 13.29 -11.09
C PRO A 410 9.64 12.60 -10.51
N ILE A 411 10.84 13.08 -10.81
CA ILE A 411 12.10 12.42 -10.41
C ILE A 411 12.23 12.25 -8.88
N ASN A 412 11.72 13.19 -8.10
CA ASN A 412 11.74 13.08 -6.64
C ASN A 412 10.74 12.01 -6.16
N GLU A 413 9.58 11.89 -6.82
CA GLU A 413 8.63 10.85 -6.52
C GLU A 413 9.16 9.45 -6.90
N GLN A 414 9.89 9.31 -8.02
CA GLN A 414 10.58 8.07 -8.36
C GLN A 414 11.50 7.60 -7.22
N LYS A 415 12.25 8.52 -6.60
CA LYS A 415 13.13 8.23 -5.45
C LYS A 415 12.32 7.86 -4.20
N ARG A 416 11.19 8.54 -3.92
CA ARG A 416 10.29 8.19 -2.82
C ARG A 416 9.70 6.79 -3.02
N ILE A 417 9.24 6.48 -4.22
CA ILE A 417 8.74 5.14 -4.60
C ILE A 417 9.83 4.09 -4.39
N ALA A 418 11.04 4.32 -4.93
CA ALA A 418 12.16 3.39 -4.81
C ALA A 418 12.54 3.12 -3.35
N CYS A 419 12.56 4.15 -2.52
CA CYS A 419 12.81 4.03 -1.07
C CYS A 419 11.70 3.26 -0.36
N ALA A 420 10.42 3.53 -0.67
CA ALA A 420 9.27 2.86 -0.07
C ALA A 420 9.27 1.36 -0.42
N VAL A 421 9.40 1.01 -1.71
CA VAL A 421 9.50 -0.39 -2.16
C VAL A 421 10.64 -1.11 -1.46
N HIS A 422 11.84 -0.50 -1.40
CA HIS A 422 13.00 -1.10 -0.73
C HIS A 422 12.73 -1.40 0.74
N LYS A 423 12.16 -0.43 1.48
CA LYS A 423 11.83 -0.60 2.91
C LYS A 423 10.79 -1.70 3.14
N ILE A 424 9.76 -1.77 2.30
CA ILE A 424 8.70 -2.78 2.43
C ILE A 424 9.27 -4.16 2.08
N PHE A 425 10.03 -4.28 1.00
CA PHE A 425 10.65 -5.55 0.59
C PHE A 425 11.61 -6.08 1.67
N ALA A 426 12.43 -5.20 2.25
CA ALA A 426 13.33 -5.59 3.35
C ALA A 426 12.56 -6.16 4.56
N LYS A 427 11.40 -5.56 4.91
CA LYS A 427 10.54 -6.09 5.99
C LYS A 427 9.94 -7.45 5.64
N LEU A 428 9.49 -7.64 4.39
CA LEU A 428 8.96 -8.93 3.92
C LEU A 428 10.04 -10.01 3.90
N ASP A 429 11.27 -9.66 3.54
CA ASP A 429 12.41 -10.58 3.57
C ASP A 429 12.81 -10.96 4.99
N MET A 430 12.81 -10.01 5.94
CA MET A 430 13.00 -10.33 7.38
C MET A 430 11.95 -11.28 7.93
N ILE A 431 10.68 -11.15 7.54
CA ILE A 431 9.63 -12.09 7.93
C ILE A 431 9.96 -13.49 7.38
N MET A 432 10.43 -13.57 6.14
CA MET A 432 10.79 -14.84 5.50
C MET A 432 12.00 -15.51 6.16
N GLU A 433 13.00 -14.73 6.61
CA GLU A 433 14.20 -15.23 7.28
C GLU A 433 13.95 -15.65 8.74
N SER A 434 12.89 -15.13 9.38
CA SER A 434 12.55 -15.45 10.78
C SER A 434 11.75 -16.75 10.95
N LEU A 435 11.47 -17.45 9.86
CA LEU A 435 10.66 -18.68 9.80
C LEU A 435 11.47 -19.93 9.51
#